data_f57dd47e9dd3715859a2fd0bc64cd049
#
_entry.id   f57dd47e9dd3715859a2fd0bc64cd049
#
_cell.length_a   1.000
_cell.length_b   1.000
_cell.length_c   1.000
_cell.angle_alpha   90.00
_cell.angle_beta   90.00
_cell.angle_gamma   90.00
#
_symmetry.space_group_name_H-M   'P 1'
#
loop_
_entity.id
_entity.type
_entity.pdbx_description
1 polymer ?
#
loop_
_entity_poly.entity_id
_entity_poly.type
_entity_poly.pdbx_seq_one_letter_code
_entity_poly.pdbx_strand_id
1 'polypeptide(L)'
;MKKEKRDEELEKRMHDFDGWVKEGKIPCSSKVVPVQQSLESLQWVLPTQQVLEILRNSRSFALAKCLCRTKHKRCENPLEVCFYTNDVADKMIKQGAARRVSLQEAVEALKLANQHGLVHLTIYNPEQHVYALCSCCECCCHDIEFMQKLGRSDLVAHADYVAVVDTDACMQCGVCGERCVFGARSGEPGAMEFQQDKCYGCGLCVTTCETNAIRMQLSADR
;
A
#
# COMPACT_ATOMS: atom_id res chain seq x y z
N MET A 1 -18.71 -16.31 16.35
CA MET A 1 -18.67 -17.08 15.07
C MET A 1 -18.00 -16.35 13.92
N LYS A 2 -18.49 -15.19 13.41
CA LYS A 2 -17.84 -14.51 12.25
C LYS A 2 -16.45 -13.92 12.57
N LYS A 3 -16.20 -13.47 13.79
CA LYS A 3 -14.91 -12.88 14.22
C LYS A 3 -13.86 -13.98 14.39
N GLU A 4 -14.16 -15.06 15.09
CA GLU A 4 -13.27 -16.21 15.31
C GLU A 4 -12.80 -16.83 14.01
N LYS A 5 -13.72 -17.11 13.05
CA LYS A 5 -13.37 -17.70 11.76
C LYS A 5 -12.44 -16.78 10.92
N ARG A 6 -12.54 -15.45 11.11
CA ARG A 6 -11.64 -14.50 10.46
C ARG A 6 -10.25 -14.52 11.09
N ASP A 7 -10.20 -14.59 12.41
CA ASP A 7 -8.93 -14.57 13.12
C ASP A 7 -8.14 -15.85 12.79
N GLU A 8 -8.80 -17.02 12.72
CA GLU A 8 -8.19 -18.27 12.23
C GLU A 8 -7.67 -18.16 10.79
N GLU A 9 -8.42 -17.54 9.88
CA GLU A 9 -8.00 -17.35 8.48
C GLU A 9 -6.81 -16.38 8.38
N LEU A 10 -6.80 -15.34 9.20
CA LEU A 10 -5.72 -14.38 9.27
C LEU A 10 -4.43 -15.03 9.79
N GLU A 11 -4.53 -15.80 10.86
CA GLU A 11 -3.42 -16.55 11.43
C GLU A 11 -2.85 -17.58 10.46
N LYS A 12 -3.70 -18.32 9.76
CA LYS A 12 -3.26 -19.26 8.73
C LYS A 12 -2.48 -18.55 7.63
N ARG A 13 -3.01 -17.44 7.11
CA ARG A 13 -2.35 -16.68 6.06
C ARG A 13 -1.01 -16.08 6.54
N MET A 14 -0.96 -15.58 7.75
CA MET A 14 0.27 -15.14 8.39
C MET A 14 1.30 -16.26 8.46
N HIS A 15 0.87 -17.45 8.87
CA HIS A 15 1.74 -18.63 8.96
C HIS A 15 2.34 -19.03 7.60
N ASP A 16 1.55 -18.97 6.53
CA ASP A 16 2.01 -19.26 5.17
C ASP A 16 3.11 -18.26 4.74
N PHE A 17 2.89 -16.96 4.94
CA PHE A 17 3.89 -15.94 4.63
C PHE A 17 5.15 -16.07 5.50
N ASP A 18 5.00 -16.32 6.79
CA ASP A 18 6.11 -16.53 7.72
C ASP A 18 6.98 -17.71 7.29
N GLY A 19 6.35 -18.80 6.85
CA GLY A 19 7.04 -19.94 6.28
C GLY A 19 7.84 -19.59 5.03
N TRP A 20 7.26 -18.89 4.08
CA TRP A 20 7.93 -18.49 2.84
C TRP A 20 9.07 -17.50 3.05
N VAL A 21 8.93 -16.56 3.98
CA VAL A 21 10.00 -15.62 4.34
C VAL A 21 11.17 -16.36 5.00
N LYS A 22 10.89 -17.25 5.97
CA LYS A 22 11.92 -18.05 6.65
C LYS A 22 12.67 -18.99 5.70
N GLU A 23 11.98 -19.53 4.70
CA GLU A 23 12.58 -20.38 3.68
C GLU A 23 13.30 -19.56 2.57
N GLY A 24 13.29 -18.25 2.64
CA GLY A 24 13.91 -17.37 1.65
C GLY A 24 13.21 -17.36 0.29
N LYS A 25 11.98 -17.87 0.20
CA LYS A 25 11.19 -17.93 -1.04
C LYS A 25 10.67 -16.56 -1.46
N ILE A 26 10.38 -15.70 -0.49
CA ILE A 26 9.97 -14.31 -0.69
C ILE A 26 10.67 -13.40 0.32
N PRO A 27 10.93 -12.12 -0.01
CA PRO A 27 11.59 -11.19 0.93
C PRO A 27 10.67 -10.73 2.06
N CYS A 28 9.37 -10.65 1.80
CA CYS A 28 8.32 -10.21 2.71
C CYS A 28 6.96 -10.54 2.12
N SER A 29 5.86 -10.43 2.87
CA SER A 29 4.51 -10.65 2.34
C SER A 29 4.08 -9.54 1.38
N SER A 30 4.48 -8.30 1.69
CA SER A 30 4.18 -7.10 0.90
C SER A 30 5.21 -6.00 1.13
N LYS A 31 5.30 -5.07 0.19
CA LYS A 31 6.07 -3.84 0.31
C LYS A 31 5.18 -2.64 0.03
N VAL A 32 5.31 -1.59 0.83
CA VAL A 32 4.62 -0.31 0.59
C VAL A 32 5.22 0.38 -0.63
N VAL A 33 4.35 0.92 -1.47
CA VAL A 33 4.73 1.76 -2.61
C VAL A 33 4.14 3.15 -2.41
N PRO A 34 4.94 4.22 -2.43
CA PRO A 34 4.44 5.58 -2.29
C PRO A 34 3.43 5.96 -3.35
N VAL A 35 2.49 6.84 -3.01
CA VAL A 35 1.55 7.40 -3.98
C VAL A 35 2.26 8.38 -4.90
N GLN A 36 1.88 8.42 -6.18
CA GLN A 36 2.54 9.23 -7.21
C GLN A 36 2.64 10.70 -6.84
N GLN A 37 1.52 11.26 -6.42
CA GLN A 37 1.43 12.69 -6.11
C GLN A 37 2.39 13.14 -5.01
N SER A 38 2.81 12.21 -4.13
CA SER A 38 3.76 12.51 -3.05
C SER A 38 5.19 12.77 -3.53
N LEU A 39 5.50 12.49 -4.79
CA LEU A 39 6.85 12.51 -5.35
C LEU A 39 7.01 13.48 -6.54
N GLU A 40 5.95 14.15 -6.97
CA GLU A 40 5.96 15.07 -8.11
C GLU A 40 6.91 16.26 -7.93
N SER A 41 7.26 16.62 -6.69
CA SER A 41 8.21 17.68 -6.36
C SER A 41 9.68 17.28 -6.47
N LEU A 42 9.98 16.00 -6.65
CA LEU A 42 11.34 15.48 -6.74
C LEU A 42 11.69 15.19 -8.20
N GLN A 43 12.78 15.78 -8.71
CA GLN A 43 13.27 15.53 -10.08
C GLN A 43 13.88 14.12 -10.30
N TRP A 44 13.51 13.11 -9.50
CA TRP A 44 14.06 11.77 -9.54
C TRP A 44 13.00 10.74 -9.90
N VAL A 45 13.44 9.61 -10.46
CA VAL A 45 12.60 8.47 -10.88
C VAL A 45 11.62 8.08 -9.78
N LEU A 46 10.36 8.26 -10.02
CA LEU A 46 9.27 8.26 -9.04
C LEU A 46 8.70 6.87 -8.75
N PRO A 47 8.28 6.55 -7.53
CA PRO A 47 7.73 5.24 -7.16
C PRO A 47 6.36 4.89 -7.75
N THR A 48 5.57 5.81 -8.25
CA THR A 48 4.47 5.41 -9.15
C THR A 48 5.03 4.98 -10.48
N GLN A 49 6.20 5.49 -10.87
CA GLN A 49 6.97 4.80 -11.88
C GLN A 49 7.26 3.36 -11.43
N GLN A 50 7.55 3.08 -10.16
CA GLN A 50 7.73 1.69 -9.70
C GLN A 50 6.46 0.86 -9.90
N VAL A 51 5.28 1.35 -9.51
CA VAL A 51 4.02 0.65 -9.81
C VAL A 51 3.81 0.54 -11.32
N LEU A 52 3.98 1.64 -12.05
CA LEU A 52 3.83 1.67 -13.49
C LEU A 52 4.95 0.91 -14.21
N GLU A 53 6.16 0.89 -13.69
CA GLU A 53 7.27 0.07 -14.18
C GLU A 53 7.02 -1.42 -13.95
N ILE A 54 6.50 -1.81 -12.79
CA ILE A 54 6.08 -3.19 -12.54
C ILE A 54 5.00 -3.58 -13.57
N LEU A 55 4.01 -2.72 -13.81
CA LEU A 55 2.96 -2.98 -14.80
C LEU A 55 3.51 -3.00 -16.24
N ARG A 56 4.37 -2.05 -16.61
CA ARG A 56 5.01 -1.99 -17.94
C ARG A 56 5.93 -3.18 -18.22
N ASN A 57 6.69 -3.61 -17.21
CA ASN A 57 7.63 -4.72 -17.31
C ASN A 57 6.95 -6.08 -17.15
N SER A 58 5.68 -6.09 -16.74
CA SER A 58 4.89 -7.32 -16.69
C SER A 58 4.49 -7.76 -18.09
N ARG A 59 4.56 -9.06 -18.38
CA ARG A 59 4.08 -9.65 -19.64
C ARG A 59 2.59 -9.37 -19.87
N SER A 60 1.83 -9.37 -18.79
CA SER A 60 0.40 -9.01 -18.76
C SER A 60 0.02 -8.46 -17.41
N PHE A 61 -1.00 -7.59 -17.38
CA PHE A 61 -1.63 -7.15 -16.14
C PHE A 61 -3.13 -6.98 -16.32
N ALA A 62 -3.86 -7.06 -15.23
CA ALA A 62 -5.31 -6.98 -15.23
C ALA A 62 -5.83 -6.26 -14.00
N LEU A 63 -6.82 -5.39 -14.18
CA LEU A 63 -7.55 -4.71 -13.11
C LEU A 63 -8.59 -5.64 -12.51
N ALA A 64 -8.68 -5.66 -11.19
CA ALA A 64 -9.58 -6.53 -10.45
C ALA A 64 -10.26 -5.80 -9.28
N LYS A 65 -11.38 -6.35 -8.85
CA LYS A 65 -12.01 -5.94 -7.59
C LYS A 65 -11.16 -6.42 -6.41
N CYS A 66 -10.94 -5.52 -5.46
CA CYS A 66 -10.24 -5.83 -4.22
C CYS A 66 -10.95 -6.98 -3.46
N LEU A 67 -10.30 -8.12 -3.34
CA LEU A 67 -10.87 -9.30 -2.68
C LEU A 67 -11.16 -9.03 -1.19
N CYS A 68 -10.26 -8.34 -0.50
CA CYS A 68 -10.43 -8.01 0.92
C CYS A 68 -11.69 -7.16 1.15
N ARG A 69 -11.89 -6.08 0.39
CA ARG A 69 -13.08 -5.23 0.50
C ARG A 69 -14.35 -5.93 0.07
N THR A 70 -14.30 -6.70 -1.01
CA THR A 70 -15.44 -7.49 -1.48
C THR A 70 -15.89 -8.49 -0.43
N LYS A 71 -14.94 -9.14 0.27
CA LYS A 71 -15.20 -10.13 1.31
C LYS A 71 -15.70 -9.49 2.60
N HIS A 72 -15.03 -8.46 3.08
CA HIS A 72 -15.26 -7.91 4.42
C HIS A 72 -16.30 -6.78 4.49
N LYS A 73 -16.47 -6.01 3.41
CA LYS A 73 -17.49 -4.95 3.26
C LYS A 73 -17.53 -4.00 4.47
N ARG A 74 -16.38 -3.47 4.89
CA ARG A 74 -16.24 -2.61 6.07
C ARG A 74 -16.16 -1.12 5.73
N CYS A 75 -16.11 -0.78 4.46
CA CYS A 75 -16.01 0.59 3.96
C CYS A 75 -16.58 0.69 2.55
N GLU A 76 -16.86 1.92 2.13
CA GLU A 76 -17.34 2.28 0.79
C GLU A 76 -16.20 2.65 -0.18
N ASN A 77 -14.95 2.30 0.12
CA ASN A 77 -13.81 2.57 -0.75
C ASN A 77 -13.94 1.84 -2.10
N PRO A 78 -13.41 2.41 -3.20
CA PRO A 78 -13.52 1.83 -4.53
C PRO A 78 -12.99 0.40 -4.59
N LEU A 79 -13.70 -0.46 -5.31
CA LEU A 79 -13.34 -1.89 -5.41
C LEU A 79 -12.33 -2.14 -6.53
N GLU A 80 -12.49 -1.58 -7.73
CA GLU A 80 -11.63 -1.82 -8.90
C GLU A 80 -10.36 -0.96 -8.85
N VAL A 81 -9.43 -1.33 -7.97
CA VAL A 81 -8.16 -0.61 -7.75
C VAL A 81 -6.99 -1.56 -7.42
N CYS A 82 -7.17 -2.85 -7.66
CA CYS A 82 -6.10 -3.84 -7.49
C CYS A 82 -5.71 -4.43 -8.84
N PHE A 83 -4.44 -4.76 -9.00
CA PHE A 83 -3.92 -5.34 -10.24
C PHE A 83 -3.31 -6.70 -9.95
N TYR A 84 -3.52 -7.64 -10.86
CA TYR A 84 -2.73 -8.85 -10.96
C TYR A 84 -1.73 -8.73 -12.11
N THR A 85 -0.60 -9.43 -12.02
CA THR A 85 0.45 -9.44 -13.04
C THR A 85 0.72 -10.85 -13.55
N ASN A 86 1.24 -10.94 -14.77
CA ASN A 86 1.76 -12.14 -15.41
C ASN A 86 0.78 -13.34 -15.38
N ASP A 87 1.23 -14.53 -14.94
CA ASP A 87 0.43 -15.76 -14.96
C ASP A 87 -0.83 -15.65 -14.11
N VAL A 88 -0.75 -14.93 -12.98
CA VAL A 88 -1.92 -14.69 -12.13
C VAL A 88 -2.92 -13.78 -12.85
N ALA A 89 -2.48 -12.75 -13.58
CA ALA A 89 -3.36 -11.90 -14.38
C ALA A 89 -4.09 -12.72 -15.45
N ASP A 90 -3.36 -13.54 -16.21
CA ASP A 90 -3.94 -14.38 -17.26
C ASP A 90 -4.96 -15.39 -16.70
N LYS A 91 -4.66 -15.98 -15.55
CA LYS A 91 -5.58 -16.87 -14.83
C LYS A 91 -6.85 -16.16 -14.39
N MET A 92 -6.72 -14.99 -13.77
CA MET A 92 -7.86 -14.22 -13.26
C MET A 92 -8.75 -13.69 -14.39
N ILE A 93 -8.16 -13.33 -15.55
CA ILE A 93 -8.92 -12.94 -16.75
C ILE A 93 -9.72 -14.15 -17.26
N LYS A 94 -9.10 -15.33 -17.40
CA LYS A 94 -9.79 -16.55 -17.83
C LYS A 94 -10.96 -16.94 -16.92
N GLN A 95 -10.86 -16.63 -15.64
CA GLN A 95 -11.91 -16.87 -14.64
C GLN A 95 -12.99 -15.78 -14.59
N GLY A 96 -12.87 -14.70 -15.38
CA GLY A 96 -13.77 -13.57 -15.33
C GLY A 96 -13.68 -12.73 -14.04
N ALA A 97 -12.60 -12.90 -13.25
CA ALA A 97 -12.37 -12.22 -11.97
C ALA A 97 -11.55 -10.93 -12.12
N ALA A 98 -10.94 -10.71 -13.28
CA ALA A 98 -10.21 -9.50 -13.64
C ALA A 98 -10.40 -9.17 -15.12
N ARG A 99 -10.14 -7.92 -15.51
CA ARG A 99 -10.18 -7.48 -16.91
C ARG A 99 -8.86 -6.88 -17.35
N ARG A 100 -8.50 -7.07 -18.62
CA ARG A 100 -7.39 -6.34 -19.23
C ARG A 100 -7.70 -4.86 -19.26
N VAL A 101 -6.70 -4.05 -19.00
CA VAL A 101 -6.79 -2.59 -19.04
C VAL A 101 -5.56 -2.01 -19.72
N SER A 102 -5.72 -0.82 -20.27
CA SER A 102 -4.61 -0.02 -20.76
C SER A 102 -3.82 0.57 -19.59
N LEU A 103 -2.58 1.02 -19.88
CA LEU A 103 -1.78 1.72 -18.88
C LEU A 103 -2.46 3.02 -18.41
N GLN A 104 -3.20 3.70 -19.29
CA GLN A 104 -3.95 4.90 -18.95
C GLN A 104 -5.06 4.60 -17.93
N GLU A 105 -5.85 3.54 -18.15
CA GLU A 105 -6.85 3.09 -17.17
C GLU A 105 -6.23 2.69 -15.84
N ALA A 106 -5.03 2.08 -15.86
CA ALA A 106 -4.30 1.75 -14.64
C ALA A 106 -3.91 3.00 -13.86
N VAL A 107 -3.42 4.04 -14.53
CA VAL A 107 -3.11 5.35 -13.92
C VAL A 107 -4.35 5.96 -13.27
N GLU A 108 -5.49 5.92 -13.95
CA GLU A 108 -6.75 6.45 -13.42
C GLU A 108 -7.21 5.69 -12.18
N ALA A 109 -7.13 4.36 -12.20
CA ALA A 109 -7.47 3.53 -11.04
C ALA A 109 -6.54 3.80 -9.84
N LEU A 110 -5.25 4.02 -10.07
CA LEU A 110 -4.29 4.40 -9.02
C LEU A 110 -4.57 5.80 -8.47
N LYS A 111 -4.90 6.77 -9.31
CA LYS A 111 -5.31 8.11 -8.87
C LYS A 111 -6.56 8.07 -8.01
N LEU A 112 -7.57 7.29 -8.42
CA LEU A 112 -8.78 7.09 -7.62
C LEU A 112 -8.45 6.48 -6.27
N ALA A 113 -7.58 5.47 -6.22
CA ALA A 113 -7.13 4.87 -4.98
C ALA A 113 -6.45 5.89 -4.05
N ASN A 114 -5.58 6.75 -4.60
CA ASN A 114 -4.89 7.80 -3.85
C ASN A 114 -5.87 8.83 -3.25
N GLN A 115 -6.88 9.26 -4.01
CA GLN A 115 -7.92 10.18 -3.54
C GLN A 115 -8.66 9.60 -2.33
N HIS A 116 -8.87 8.30 -2.31
CA HIS A 116 -9.50 7.57 -1.21
C HIS A 116 -8.55 7.15 -0.08
N GLY A 117 -7.28 7.57 -0.10
CA GLY A 117 -6.31 7.26 0.96
C GLY A 117 -5.90 5.80 1.04
N LEU A 118 -5.91 5.11 -0.07
CA LEU A 118 -5.51 3.72 -0.10
C LEU A 118 -3.98 3.60 -0.24
N VAL A 119 -3.38 2.76 0.58
CA VAL A 119 -1.94 2.47 0.56
C VAL A 119 -1.66 1.48 -0.56
N HIS A 120 -0.66 1.77 -1.39
CA HIS A 120 -0.21 0.81 -2.41
C HIS A 120 0.76 -0.20 -1.83
N LEU A 121 0.48 -1.49 -2.06
CA LEU A 121 1.31 -2.62 -1.66
C LEU A 121 1.62 -3.52 -2.86
N THR A 122 2.87 -3.95 -2.98
CA THR A 122 3.22 -5.13 -3.80
C THR A 122 2.97 -6.38 -2.97
N ILE A 123 2.37 -7.40 -3.56
CA ILE A 123 2.12 -8.68 -2.88
C ILE A 123 2.93 -9.78 -3.55
N TYR A 124 3.59 -10.59 -2.74
CA TYR A 124 4.55 -11.60 -3.17
C TYR A 124 4.01 -13.02 -3.00
N ASN A 125 4.43 -13.91 -3.89
CA ASN A 125 4.33 -15.36 -3.71
C ASN A 125 5.62 -16.05 -4.21
N PRO A 126 5.88 -17.32 -3.84
CA PRO A 126 7.10 -18.02 -4.23
C PRO A 126 7.26 -18.28 -5.73
N GLU A 127 6.15 -18.37 -6.47
CA GLU A 127 6.15 -18.77 -7.89
C GLU A 127 6.44 -17.61 -8.83
N GLN A 128 6.02 -16.41 -8.47
CA GLN A 128 6.05 -15.25 -9.37
C GLN A 128 6.71 -14.00 -8.74
N HIS A 129 7.13 -14.02 -7.47
CA HIS A 129 7.50 -12.82 -6.70
C HIS A 129 6.33 -11.84 -6.59
N VAL A 130 6.35 -10.73 -7.35
CA VAL A 130 5.23 -9.78 -7.37
C VAL A 130 4.12 -10.33 -8.25
N TYR A 131 3.02 -10.78 -7.66
CA TYR A 131 1.86 -11.26 -8.41
C TYR A 131 0.65 -10.32 -8.36
N ALA A 132 0.65 -9.37 -7.42
CA ALA A 132 -0.39 -8.36 -7.32
C ALA A 132 0.14 -7.01 -6.83
N LEU A 133 -0.53 -5.96 -7.26
CA LEU A 133 -0.40 -4.60 -6.79
C LEU A 133 -1.74 -4.21 -6.19
N CYS A 134 -1.78 -4.04 -4.89
CA CYS A 134 -3.00 -3.76 -4.15
C CYS A 134 -3.08 -2.31 -3.73
N SER A 135 -4.30 -1.76 -3.66
CA SER A 135 -4.59 -0.46 -3.04
C SER A 135 -5.44 -0.70 -1.79
N CYS A 136 -4.83 -0.62 -0.64
CA CYS A 136 -5.28 -1.18 0.63
C CYS A 136 -5.83 -0.12 1.60
N CYS A 137 -6.90 -0.46 2.30
CA CYS A 137 -7.42 0.29 3.43
C CYS A 137 -7.18 -0.47 4.74
N GLU A 138 -6.98 0.22 5.82
CA GLU A 138 -6.72 -0.39 7.14
C GLU A 138 -7.87 -1.27 7.63
N CYS A 139 -9.11 -0.93 7.27
CA CYS A 139 -10.31 -1.64 7.75
C CYS A 139 -10.54 -3.02 7.14
N CYS A 140 -9.95 -3.33 5.97
CA CYS A 140 -10.21 -4.58 5.24
C CYS A 140 -8.96 -5.37 4.89
N CYS A 141 -7.79 -4.72 4.76
CA CYS A 141 -6.56 -5.36 4.28
C CYS A 141 -5.95 -6.27 5.36
N HIS A 142 -5.67 -7.51 5.00
CA HIS A 142 -5.04 -8.45 5.93
C HIS A 142 -3.56 -8.15 6.17
N ASP A 143 -2.82 -7.63 5.20
CA ASP A 143 -1.41 -7.25 5.40
C ASP A 143 -1.30 -6.09 6.43
N ILE A 144 -2.20 -5.10 6.35
CA ILE A 144 -2.26 -4.03 7.35
C ILE A 144 -2.73 -4.58 8.71
N GLU A 145 -3.66 -5.56 8.73
CA GLU A 145 -4.08 -6.22 9.97
C GLU A 145 -2.97 -7.05 10.62
N PHE A 146 -2.05 -7.65 9.85
CA PHE A 146 -0.86 -8.32 10.41
C PHE A 146 -0.08 -7.39 11.32
N MET A 147 0.17 -6.16 10.86
CA MET A 147 0.89 -5.16 11.65
C MET A 147 0.10 -4.68 12.86
N GLN A 148 -1.15 -4.26 12.63
CA GLN A 148 -1.95 -3.57 13.65
C GLN A 148 -2.49 -4.51 14.74
N LYS A 149 -2.89 -5.73 14.37
CA LYS A 149 -3.55 -6.66 15.29
C LYS A 149 -2.64 -7.77 15.80
N LEU A 150 -1.70 -8.21 14.99
CA LEU A 150 -0.84 -9.34 15.32
C LEU A 150 0.61 -8.92 15.61
N GLY A 151 0.92 -7.62 15.54
CA GLY A 151 2.25 -7.08 15.81
C GLY A 151 3.34 -7.54 14.84
N ARG A 152 2.95 -8.05 13.65
CA ARG A 152 3.84 -8.62 12.64
C ARG A 152 4.24 -7.57 11.60
N SER A 153 4.89 -6.50 12.07
CA SER A 153 5.45 -5.46 11.20
C SER A 153 6.59 -5.97 10.29
N ASP A 154 7.24 -7.05 10.67
CA ASP A 154 8.29 -7.72 9.91
C ASP A 154 7.82 -8.34 8.58
N LEU A 155 6.51 -8.61 8.42
CA LEU A 155 5.96 -9.15 7.18
C LEU A 155 5.69 -8.10 6.10
N VAL A 156 5.63 -6.82 6.46
CA VAL A 156 5.37 -5.73 5.51
C VAL A 156 6.60 -4.82 5.43
N ALA A 157 7.27 -4.82 4.29
CA ALA A 157 8.45 -4.00 4.10
C ALA A 157 8.10 -2.51 3.91
N HIS A 158 8.98 -1.65 4.41
CA HIS A 158 8.92 -0.22 4.19
C HIS A 158 9.22 0.13 2.72
N ALA A 159 8.74 1.28 2.26
CA ALA A 159 9.22 1.88 1.01
C ALA A 159 10.66 2.38 1.19
N ASP A 160 11.34 2.61 0.07
CA ASP A 160 12.69 3.20 0.06
C ASP A 160 12.70 4.70 0.44
N TYR A 161 11.54 5.24 0.75
CA TYR A 161 11.31 6.64 1.08
C TYR A 161 10.69 6.80 2.46
N VAL A 162 10.94 7.96 3.06
CA VAL A 162 10.31 8.42 4.31
C VAL A 162 9.76 9.83 4.12
N ALA A 163 8.63 10.13 4.74
CA ALA A 163 8.07 11.46 4.73
C ALA A 163 8.79 12.35 5.76
N VAL A 164 9.29 13.49 5.33
CA VAL A 164 9.91 14.50 6.20
C VAL A 164 9.07 15.78 6.23
N VAL A 165 9.15 16.52 7.33
CA VAL A 165 8.37 17.76 7.56
C VAL A 165 9.30 18.95 7.58
N ASP A 166 8.93 19.98 6.86
CA ASP A 166 9.43 21.33 7.06
C ASP A 166 8.63 21.97 8.21
N THR A 167 9.26 22.13 9.36
CA THR A 167 8.62 22.64 10.59
C THR A 167 8.20 24.09 10.45
N ASP A 168 8.90 24.88 9.65
CA ASP A 168 8.62 26.30 9.44
C ASP A 168 7.40 26.51 8.54
N ALA A 169 7.17 25.63 7.59
CA ALA A 169 6.00 25.61 6.72
C ALA A 169 4.79 24.88 7.30
N CYS A 170 4.98 24.11 8.37
CA CYS A 170 3.92 23.28 8.96
C CYS A 170 2.98 24.08 9.86
N MET A 171 1.70 24.16 9.47
CA MET A 171 0.66 24.79 10.29
C MET A 171 0.13 23.89 11.43
N GLN A 172 0.62 22.69 11.57
CA GLN A 172 0.19 21.69 12.57
C GLN A 172 -1.34 21.42 12.58
N CYS A 173 -1.98 21.44 11.41
CA CYS A 173 -3.43 21.32 11.27
C CYS A 173 -4.01 19.91 11.56
N GLY A 174 -3.19 18.88 11.71
CA GLY A 174 -3.64 17.52 12.08
C GLY A 174 -4.03 16.62 10.90
N VAL A 175 -4.37 17.16 9.73
CA VAL A 175 -4.90 16.39 8.58
C VAL A 175 -4.00 15.22 8.16
N CYS A 176 -2.68 15.39 8.24
CA CYS A 176 -1.73 14.33 7.92
C CYS A 176 -1.76 13.16 8.95
N GLY A 177 -2.18 13.42 10.18
CA GLY A 177 -2.40 12.40 11.22
C GLY A 177 -3.61 11.54 10.90
N GLU A 178 -4.73 12.15 10.55
CA GLU A 178 -5.96 11.44 10.15
C GLU A 178 -5.74 10.55 8.91
N ARG A 179 -4.79 10.94 8.06
CA ARG A 179 -4.43 10.21 6.83
C ARG A 179 -3.42 9.09 7.06
N CYS A 180 -2.77 9.05 8.22
CA CYS A 180 -1.65 8.14 8.48
C CYS A 180 -2.13 6.78 9.01
N VAL A 181 -2.31 5.83 8.12
CA VAL A 181 -2.70 4.45 8.42
C VAL A 181 -1.71 3.75 9.39
N PHE A 182 -0.45 4.15 9.39
CA PHE A 182 0.60 3.51 10.17
C PHE A 182 0.84 4.19 11.54
N GLY A 183 0.11 5.26 11.86
CA GLY A 183 0.28 5.97 13.11
C GLY A 183 1.64 6.69 13.28
N ALA A 184 2.37 6.88 12.18
CA ALA A 184 3.65 7.61 12.19
C ALA A 184 3.46 9.12 12.43
N ARG A 185 2.28 9.64 12.15
CA ARG A 185 1.85 11.00 12.45
C ARG A 185 0.69 10.94 13.40
N SER A 186 0.82 11.58 14.54
CA SER A 186 -0.15 11.55 15.63
C SER A 186 -0.17 12.90 16.36
N GLY A 187 -1.09 13.05 17.29
CA GLY A 187 -1.26 14.27 18.06
C GLY A 187 -2.47 15.11 17.62
N GLU A 188 -2.79 16.09 18.42
CA GLU A 188 -3.88 17.04 18.18
C GLU A 188 -3.38 18.23 17.32
N PRO A 189 -4.28 18.95 16.64
CA PRO A 189 -3.93 20.20 15.97
C PRO A 189 -3.18 21.16 16.92
N GLY A 190 -2.03 21.67 16.46
CA GLY A 190 -1.11 22.48 17.25
C GLY A 190 -0.03 21.72 18.00
N ALA A 191 -0.12 20.37 18.10
CA ALA A 191 0.83 19.51 18.80
C ALA A 191 1.07 18.19 18.04
N MET A 192 1.28 18.30 16.73
CA MET A 192 1.54 17.14 15.89
C MET A 192 2.93 16.54 16.10
N GLU A 193 2.98 15.24 16.29
CA GLU A 193 4.21 14.46 16.42
C GLU A 193 4.49 13.62 15.17
N PHE A 194 5.76 13.38 14.90
CA PHE A 194 6.19 12.49 13.83
C PHE A 194 7.17 11.43 14.36
N GLN A 195 6.78 10.16 14.26
CA GLN A 195 7.57 8.99 14.62
C GLN A 195 8.09 8.34 13.34
N GLN A 196 9.34 8.68 12.99
CA GLN A 196 9.95 8.26 11.73
C GLN A 196 10.10 6.74 11.59
N ASP A 197 10.33 6.04 12.69
CA ASP A 197 10.42 4.57 12.78
C ASP A 197 9.14 3.87 12.36
N LYS A 198 7.99 4.50 12.58
CA LYS A 198 6.67 4.01 12.15
C LYS A 198 6.30 4.40 10.72
N CYS A 199 7.09 5.22 10.05
CA CYS A 199 6.77 5.69 8.71
C CYS A 199 7.11 4.62 7.66
N TYR A 200 6.11 4.03 7.04
CA TYR A 200 6.27 3.08 5.93
C TYR A 200 6.51 3.73 4.57
N GLY A 201 6.55 5.06 4.49
CA GLY A 201 6.87 5.76 3.26
C GLY A 201 5.77 5.73 2.20
N CYS A 202 4.51 5.56 2.57
CA CYS A 202 3.39 5.48 1.61
C CYS A 202 3.05 6.80 0.90
N GLY A 203 3.47 7.95 1.45
CA GLY A 203 3.30 9.27 0.85
C GLY A 203 1.90 9.89 0.95
N LEU A 204 0.92 9.23 1.56
CA LEU A 204 -0.46 9.75 1.67
C LEU A 204 -0.54 11.09 2.40
N CYS A 205 0.32 11.33 3.37
CA CYS A 205 0.36 12.59 4.11
C CYS A 205 0.85 13.77 3.26
N VAL A 206 1.66 13.52 2.23
CA VAL A 206 2.17 14.57 1.32
C VAL A 206 1.02 15.18 0.53
N THR A 207 0.16 14.33 -0.04
CA THR A 207 -0.96 14.75 -0.89
C THR A 207 -2.08 15.47 -0.14
N THR A 208 -2.05 15.47 1.18
CA THR A 208 -3.04 16.16 2.03
C THR A 208 -2.51 17.43 2.68
N CYS A 209 -1.23 17.76 2.49
CA CYS A 209 -0.60 18.92 3.10
C CYS A 209 -0.82 20.16 2.24
N GLU A 210 -1.73 21.04 2.63
CA GLU A 210 -2.07 22.26 1.90
C GLU A 210 -0.90 23.24 1.80
N THR A 211 -0.01 23.26 2.82
CA THR A 211 1.18 24.13 2.82
C THR A 211 2.39 23.50 2.14
N ASN A 212 2.26 22.27 1.61
CA ASN A 212 3.38 21.51 1.06
C ASN A 212 4.57 21.34 2.04
N ALA A 213 4.30 21.39 3.34
CA ALA A 213 5.31 21.21 4.38
C ALA A 213 5.85 19.77 4.47
N ILE A 214 5.23 18.80 3.79
CA ILE A 214 5.63 17.40 3.83
C ILE A 214 6.17 16.99 2.47
N ARG A 215 7.36 16.39 2.45
CA ARG A 215 7.96 15.83 1.23
C ARG A 215 8.47 14.41 1.48
N MET A 216 8.65 13.64 0.40
CA MET A 216 9.32 12.35 0.47
C MET A 216 10.83 12.52 0.29
N GLN A 217 11.60 11.75 1.05
CA GLN A 217 13.05 11.68 0.98
C GLN A 217 13.48 10.22 0.94
N LEU A 218 14.52 9.89 0.15
CA LEU A 218 15.14 8.57 0.21
C LEU A 218 15.65 8.31 1.62
N SER A 219 15.34 7.14 2.15
CA SER A 219 15.85 6.70 3.43
C SER A 219 17.26 6.16 3.26
N ALA A 220 18.20 6.63 4.08
CA ALA A 220 19.59 6.16 4.05
C ALA A 220 19.76 4.75 4.64
N ASP A 221 18.79 4.29 5.43
CA ASP A 221 18.89 3.09 6.28
C ASP A 221 17.90 1.97 5.87
N ARG A 222 17.37 2.02 4.64
CA ARG A 222 16.33 1.06 4.19
C ARG A 222 16.64 0.46 2.84
#